data_b6ae53d4f72570a3e0e8dfeaf064b502
#
_entry.id   b6ae53d4f72570a3e0e8dfeaf064b502
#
_cell.length_a   1.000
_cell.length_b   1.000
_cell.length_c   1.000
_cell.angle_alpha   90.00
_cell.angle_beta   90.00
_cell.angle_gamma   90.00
#
_symmetry.space_group_name_H-M   'P 1'
#
loop_
_entity.id
_entity.type
_entity.pdbx_description
1 polymer ?
#
loop_
_entity_poly.entity_id
_entity_poly.type
_entity_poly.pdbx_seq_one_letter_code
_entity_poly.pdbx_strand_id
1 'polypeptide(L)'
;MRNTREESHNYFADGGGPSTESADLICLSHLRWDFVYQRPQHLLSRFAHERRVFFVEEPIFGDGPMHLDVTERDSGVRVVVPHLPKELAGTEALDTVLRGMIDRLFAEHRIDAHLLWYYTPMACSWTRHLKPLAVIYDCMDELSAFKGASPILKEREAELFERADLVFTGGQSLYEAKRDQHHSVYAFPSSIDAQHFAQARSIKTDPADQADIPHPRMGFFGVIDERMDIELLDRVAAARPDWQLVIIGPVVKIDEASLPRRANIHYLGGKSYAELPAYLSGWDVALLPFARNESTRFISPTKTPEYLAAGCPVVSTSIRDVVRPYGQNGLVHIADTPDEFVAAIEAAMTGDHAARLREVDAFLSQTSWDRTWKRMTELIEDVVSVRRVNTGGGQRAQQPAVIKPTTARAATASSVSSFVTGD
;
A
#
# COMPACT_ATOMS: atom_id res chain seq x y z
N MET A 1 65.94 -28.72 -21.78
CA MET A 1 65.72 -27.28 -21.79
C MET A 1 64.27 -27.03 -21.51
N ARG A 2 63.94 -26.64 -20.29
CA ARG A 2 62.59 -26.34 -19.83
C ARG A 2 62.46 -24.82 -19.83
N ASN A 3 61.47 -24.29 -20.58
CA ASN A 3 61.06 -22.88 -20.52
C ASN A 3 59.89 -22.77 -19.54
N THR A 4 60.14 -22.16 -18.40
CA THR A 4 59.14 -21.68 -17.47
C THR A 4 58.70 -20.29 -17.89
N ARG A 5 57.45 -20.13 -18.32
CA ARG A 5 56.79 -18.83 -18.42
C ARG A 5 56.15 -18.52 -17.07
N GLU A 6 56.59 -17.44 -16.46
CA GLU A 6 55.94 -16.79 -15.33
C GLU A 6 54.65 -16.12 -15.85
N GLU A 7 53.52 -16.57 -15.37
CA GLU A 7 52.24 -15.84 -15.48
C GLU A 7 52.16 -14.83 -14.35
N SER A 8 52.36 -13.57 -14.68
CA SER A 8 52.09 -12.45 -13.79
C SER A 8 50.57 -12.27 -13.65
N HIS A 9 50.01 -12.68 -12.49
CA HIS A 9 48.66 -12.36 -12.08
C HIS A 9 48.60 -10.89 -11.70
N ASN A 10 48.02 -10.08 -12.58
CA ASN A 10 47.57 -8.73 -12.24
C ASN A 10 46.32 -8.84 -11.35
N TYR A 11 46.49 -8.67 -10.04
CA TYR A 11 45.42 -8.35 -9.12
C TYR A 11 45.01 -6.88 -9.33
N PHE A 12 44.04 -6.64 -10.19
CA PHE A 12 43.27 -5.41 -10.10
C PHE A 12 42.31 -5.59 -8.90
N ALA A 13 42.57 -4.86 -7.83
CA ALA A 13 41.65 -4.70 -6.73
C ALA A 13 40.45 -3.96 -7.26
N ASP A 14 39.31 -4.69 -7.46
CA ASP A 14 38.02 -4.10 -7.67
C ASP A 14 37.65 -3.30 -6.41
N GLY A 15 37.74 -1.99 -6.48
CA GLY A 15 37.29 -1.03 -5.46
C GLY A 15 35.76 -0.88 -5.46
N GLY A 16 35.02 -1.94 -5.68
CA GLY A 16 33.57 -1.96 -5.64
C GLY A 16 33.08 -2.03 -4.20
N GLY A 17 32.61 -0.90 -3.66
CA GLY A 17 31.78 -0.93 -2.45
C GLY A 17 30.54 -1.81 -2.66
N PRO A 18 29.83 -2.22 -1.58
CA PRO A 18 28.71 -3.15 -1.66
C PRO A 18 27.65 -2.68 -2.65
N SER A 19 27.23 -3.55 -3.59
CA SER A 19 26.22 -3.24 -4.59
C SER A 19 24.84 -3.07 -3.93
N THR A 20 23.89 -2.37 -4.56
CA THR A 20 22.51 -2.31 -4.09
C THR A 20 21.89 -3.70 -3.98
N GLU A 21 22.26 -4.61 -4.87
CA GLU A 21 21.80 -6.00 -4.88
C GLU A 21 22.20 -6.79 -3.63
N SER A 22 23.30 -6.42 -2.96
CA SER A 22 23.78 -7.06 -1.73
C SER A 22 23.30 -6.35 -0.44
N ALA A 23 22.65 -5.19 -0.55
CA ALA A 23 22.19 -4.44 0.62
C ALA A 23 20.89 -5.00 1.18
N ASP A 24 20.86 -5.18 2.49
CA ASP A 24 19.65 -5.58 3.22
C ASP A 24 18.60 -4.45 3.19
N LEU A 25 17.31 -4.80 3.24
CA LEU A 25 16.23 -3.84 3.37
C LEU A 25 15.64 -3.94 4.77
N ILE A 26 15.72 -2.85 5.53
CA ILE A 26 15.15 -2.74 6.87
C ILE A 26 13.91 -1.86 6.79
N CYS A 27 12.74 -2.48 6.90
CA CYS A 27 11.46 -1.80 6.84
C CYS A 27 10.91 -1.58 8.25
N LEU A 28 10.59 -0.34 8.57
CA LEU A 28 10.06 0.10 9.87
C LEU A 28 8.57 0.42 9.72
N SER A 29 7.71 -0.35 10.35
CA SER A 29 6.27 -0.35 10.08
C SER A 29 5.42 -0.24 11.32
N HIS A 30 4.33 0.56 11.22
CA HIS A 30 3.23 0.58 12.17
C HIS A 30 2.21 -0.55 11.93
N LEU A 31 2.34 -1.26 10.81
CA LEU A 31 1.46 -2.35 10.43
C LEU A 31 2.01 -3.68 10.93
N ARG A 32 1.12 -4.66 11.16
CA ARG A 32 1.45 -6.04 11.42
C ARG A 32 1.46 -6.82 10.11
N TRP A 33 2.52 -7.58 9.87
CA TRP A 33 2.68 -8.37 8.64
C TRP A 33 1.55 -9.36 8.42
N ASP A 34 1.14 -10.05 9.48
CA ASP A 34 0.15 -11.12 9.41
C ASP A 34 -1.30 -10.65 9.62
N PHE A 35 -1.56 -9.34 9.69
CA PHE A 35 -2.89 -8.83 9.96
C PHE A 35 -3.76 -8.74 8.70
N VAL A 36 -3.34 -8.00 7.71
CA VAL A 36 -4.05 -7.84 6.43
C VAL A 36 -3.05 -7.79 5.30
N TYR A 37 -3.30 -8.54 4.22
CA TYR A 37 -2.46 -8.51 3.04
C TYR A 37 -2.71 -7.24 2.23
N GLN A 38 -1.69 -6.41 2.09
CA GLN A 38 -1.79 -5.09 1.44
C GLN A 38 -0.43 -4.64 0.86
N ARG A 39 -0.23 -3.35 0.59
CA ARG A 39 0.96 -2.78 -0.03
C ARG A 39 2.30 -3.30 0.51
N PRO A 40 2.57 -3.38 1.84
CA PRO A 40 3.84 -3.90 2.32
C PRO A 40 4.10 -5.34 1.88
N GLN A 41 3.11 -6.23 1.98
CA GLN A 41 3.27 -7.62 1.58
C GLN A 41 3.55 -7.74 0.07
N HIS A 42 2.83 -6.99 -0.77
CA HIS A 42 3.08 -6.99 -2.21
C HIS A 42 4.48 -6.51 -2.58
N LEU A 43 4.96 -5.43 -1.98
CA LEU A 43 6.24 -4.84 -2.34
C LEU A 43 7.41 -5.60 -1.71
N LEU A 44 7.34 -5.86 -0.40
CA LEU A 44 8.48 -6.41 0.33
C LEU A 44 8.72 -7.90 0.01
N SER A 45 7.69 -8.67 -0.33
CA SER A 45 7.87 -10.02 -0.86
C SER A 45 8.64 -10.02 -2.17
N ARG A 46 8.45 -9.02 -3.04
CA ARG A 46 9.22 -8.87 -4.28
C ARG A 46 10.68 -8.51 -4.01
N PHE A 47 10.91 -7.58 -3.07
CA PHE A 47 12.28 -7.27 -2.64
C PHE A 47 12.98 -8.48 -2.00
N ALA A 48 12.23 -9.35 -1.31
CA ALA A 48 12.79 -10.54 -0.67
C ALA A 48 13.31 -11.59 -1.65
N HIS A 49 12.95 -11.52 -2.94
CA HIS A 49 13.53 -12.38 -3.99
C HIS A 49 14.96 -11.98 -4.36
N GLU A 50 15.37 -10.73 -4.08
CA GLU A 50 16.67 -10.19 -4.50
C GLU A 50 17.61 -9.92 -3.31
N ARG A 51 17.04 -9.68 -2.12
CA ARG A 51 17.80 -9.29 -0.91
C ARG A 51 17.12 -9.75 0.37
N ARG A 52 17.85 -9.79 1.47
CA ARG A 52 17.23 -10.01 2.77
C ARG A 52 16.36 -8.81 3.14
N VAL A 53 15.14 -9.07 3.60
CA VAL A 53 14.19 -8.06 4.05
C VAL A 53 13.84 -8.32 5.51
N PHE A 54 14.03 -7.31 6.35
CA PHE A 54 13.63 -7.31 7.75
C PHE A 54 12.47 -6.32 7.92
N PHE A 55 11.29 -6.85 8.23
CA PHE A 55 10.09 -6.05 8.49
C PHE A 55 9.92 -5.89 9.99
N VAL A 56 10.33 -4.73 10.50
CA VAL A 56 10.31 -4.41 11.94
C VAL A 56 8.97 -3.77 12.29
N GLU A 57 8.20 -4.47 13.08
CA GLU A 57 6.89 -4.02 13.58
C GLU A 57 7.03 -3.12 14.82
N GLU A 58 5.95 -2.40 15.15
CA GLU A 58 5.86 -1.72 16.44
C GLU A 58 5.95 -2.72 17.61
N PRO A 59 6.50 -2.30 18.77
CA PRO A 59 6.67 -3.21 19.89
C PRO A 59 5.35 -3.76 20.44
N ILE A 60 5.41 -4.98 20.95
CA ILE A 60 4.37 -5.57 21.78
C ILE A 60 4.77 -5.43 23.25
N PHE A 61 3.89 -4.81 24.03
CA PHE A 61 4.09 -4.63 25.46
C PHE A 61 3.42 -5.74 26.26
N GLY A 62 4.16 -6.41 27.15
CA GLY A 62 3.68 -7.55 27.94
C GLY A 62 4.41 -7.72 29.26
N ASP A 63 4.10 -8.78 29.97
CA ASP A 63 4.71 -9.09 31.27
C ASP A 63 5.98 -9.96 31.15
N GLY A 64 6.41 -10.28 29.91
CA GLY A 64 7.57 -11.11 29.62
C GLY A 64 8.90 -10.34 29.57
N PRO A 65 10.03 -11.05 29.47
CA PRO A 65 11.35 -10.44 29.31
C PRO A 65 11.46 -9.76 27.93
N MET A 66 12.29 -8.73 27.89
CA MET A 66 12.61 -8.01 26.65
C MET A 66 13.37 -8.93 25.67
N HIS A 67 12.85 -9.09 24.45
CA HIS A 67 13.47 -9.83 23.36
C HIS A 67 13.01 -9.38 21.99
N LEU A 68 13.76 -9.74 20.93
CA LEU A 68 13.31 -9.68 19.55
C LEU A 68 12.83 -11.07 19.13
N ASP A 69 11.63 -11.13 18.60
CA ASP A 69 11.16 -12.29 17.83
C ASP A 69 11.46 -12.04 16.34
N VAL A 70 12.21 -12.94 15.71
CA VAL A 70 12.56 -12.85 14.28
C VAL A 70 12.11 -14.13 13.61
N THR A 71 11.06 -14.02 12.80
CA THR A 71 10.45 -15.19 12.15
C THR A 71 10.39 -14.97 10.64
N GLU A 72 10.94 -15.92 9.88
CA GLU A 72 10.88 -15.88 8.41
C GLU A 72 9.50 -16.37 7.92
N ARG A 73 8.94 -15.66 6.93
CA ARG A 73 7.69 -16.02 6.27
C ARG A 73 7.97 -16.70 4.92
N ASP A 74 6.98 -17.39 4.38
CA ASP A 74 7.09 -18.10 3.08
C ASP A 74 7.53 -17.19 1.93
N SER A 75 7.27 -15.89 2.05
CA SER A 75 7.74 -14.85 1.12
C SER A 75 9.25 -14.55 1.21
N GLY A 76 9.98 -15.13 2.17
CA GLY A 76 11.38 -14.81 2.47
C GLY A 76 11.58 -13.54 3.32
N VAL A 77 10.49 -12.84 3.67
CA VAL A 77 10.54 -11.67 4.56
C VAL A 77 10.71 -12.13 6.02
N ARG A 78 11.67 -11.52 6.72
CA ARG A 78 11.88 -11.73 8.16
C ARG A 78 11.10 -10.69 8.95
N VAL A 79 10.04 -11.13 9.60
CA VAL A 79 9.25 -10.30 10.50
C VAL A 79 9.94 -10.21 11.84
N VAL A 80 10.18 -8.98 12.29
CA VAL A 80 10.90 -8.67 13.53
C VAL A 80 9.93 -7.97 14.47
N VAL A 81 9.64 -8.59 15.61
CA VAL A 81 8.71 -8.05 16.61
C VAL A 81 9.47 -7.78 17.91
N PRO A 82 9.64 -6.51 18.30
CA PRO A 82 10.16 -6.19 19.63
C PRO A 82 9.12 -6.52 20.71
N HIS A 83 9.48 -7.34 21.70
CA HIS A 83 8.70 -7.58 22.89
C HIS A 83 9.29 -6.83 24.07
N LEU A 84 8.50 -5.98 24.72
CA LEU A 84 8.93 -5.08 25.76
C LEU A 84 8.07 -5.20 27.00
N PRO A 85 8.64 -4.99 28.22
CA PRO A 85 7.87 -4.83 29.45
C PRO A 85 6.86 -3.68 29.34
N LYS A 86 5.67 -3.85 29.93
CA LYS A 86 4.58 -2.86 29.92
C LYS A 86 5.01 -1.49 30.49
N GLU A 87 5.93 -1.50 31.45
CA GLU A 87 6.44 -0.31 32.14
C GLU A 87 7.21 0.62 31.21
N LEU A 88 7.70 0.13 30.07
CA LEU A 88 8.38 0.95 29.07
C LEU A 88 7.43 1.72 28.15
N ALA A 89 6.15 1.36 28.12
CA ALA A 89 5.17 2.01 27.27
C ALA A 89 5.04 3.50 27.62
N GLY A 90 5.26 4.37 26.63
CA GLY A 90 5.14 5.84 26.79
C GLY A 90 6.24 6.51 27.62
N THR A 91 7.31 5.78 27.97
CA THR A 91 8.45 6.36 28.71
C THR A 91 9.50 6.98 27.77
N GLU A 92 10.29 7.92 28.28
CA GLU A 92 11.44 8.50 27.57
C GLU A 92 12.53 7.45 27.27
N ALA A 93 12.61 6.36 28.04
CA ALA A 93 13.55 5.29 27.84
C ALA A 93 13.26 4.41 26.62
N LEU A 94 12.05 4.45 26.09
CA LEU A 94 11.59 3.56 25.00
C LEU A 94 12.48 3.66 23.76
N ASP A 95 12.78 4.86 23.30
CA ASP A 95 13.63 5.08 22.11
C ASP A 95 15.04 4.53 22.33
N THR A 96 15.60 4.66 23.53
CA THR A 96 16.93 4.12 23.87
C THR A 96 16.93 2.59 23.85
N VAL A 97 15.88 1.98 24.36
CA VAL A 97 15.71 0.52 24.37
C VAL A 97 15.56 0.00 22.94
N LEU A 98 14.67 0.60 22.14
CA LEU A 98 14.45 0.20 20.75
C LEU A 98 15.71 0.39 19.90
N ARG A 99 16.50 1.45 20.14
CA ARG A 99 17.80 1.64 19.53
C ARG A 99 18.76 0.49 19.85
N GLY A 100 18.86 0.07 21.11
CA GLY A 100 19.70 -1.05 21.49
C GLY A 100 19.25 -2.38 20.90
N MET A 101 17.94 -2.56 20.70
CA MET A 101 17.39 -3.75 20.06
C MET A 101 17.70 -3.79 18.55
N ILE A 102 17.58 -2.68 17.84
CA ILE A 102 17.94 -2.62 16.43
C ILE A 102 19.45 -2.82 16.22
N ASP A 103 20.30 -2.25 17.09
CA ASP A 103 21.75 -2.45 17.04
C ASP A 103 22.10 -3.94 17.24
N ARG A 104 21.39 -4.63 18.13
CA ARG A 104 21.54 -6.07 18.32
C ARG A 104 21.11 -6.86 17.08
N LEU A 105 19.97 -6.52 16.45
CA LEU A 105 19.52 -7.13 15.19
C LEU A 105 20.60 -7.03 14.13
N PHE A 106 21.20 -5.85 13.98
CA PHE A 106 22.26 -5.59 13.01
C PHE A 106 23.48 -6.46 13.26
N ALA A 107 23.90 -6.58 14.52
CA ALA A 107 25.05 -7.40 14.90
C ALA A 107 24.80 -8.90 14.71
N GLU A 108 23.66 -9.41 15.17
CA GLU A 108 23.29 -10.83 15.09
C GLU A 108 23.12 -11.31 13.64
N HIS A 109 22.55 -10.47 12.78
CA HIS A 109 22.31 -10.82 11.39
C HIS A 109 23.41 -10.31 10.43
N ARG A 110 24.48 -9.67 10.96
CA ARG A 110 25.60 -9.11 10.17
C ARG A 110 25.09 -8.22 9.03
N ILE A 111 24.30 -7.20 9.41
CA ILE A 111 23.74 -6.21 8.49
C ILE A 111 24.76 -5.08 8.33
N ASP A 112 25.59 -5.13 7.28
CA ASP A 112 26.63 -4.14 7.03
C ASP A 112 26.14 -3.02 6.10
N ALA A 113 25.63 -3.38 4.93
CA ALA A 113 25.05 -2.47 3.96
C ALA A 113 23.53 -2.61 3.93
N HIS A 114 22.81 -1.50 4.06
CA HIS A 114 21.36 -1.56 4.17
C HIS A 114 20.65 -0.33 3.58
N LEU A 115 19.40 -0.53 3.22
CA LEU A 115 18.40 0.48 2.92
C LEU A 115 17.47 0.63 4.13
N LEU A 116 17.04 1.84 4.45
CA LEU A 116 15.98 2.06 5.43
C LEU A 116 14.69 2.46 4.71
N TRP A 117 13.63 1.70 4.99
CA TRP A 117 12.28 1.93 4.46
C TRP A 117 11.32 2.22 5.59
N TYR A 118 10.68 3.36 5.59
CA TYR A 118 9.76 3.79 6.62
C TYR A 118 8.33 3.78 6.13
N TYR A 119 7.47 2.99 6.78
CA TYR A 119 6.01 3.15 6.74
C TYR A 119 5.49 3.99 7.90
N THR A 120 6.31 4.23 8.92
CA THR A 120 5.96 5.06 10.08
C THR A 120 7.05 6.07 10.40
N PRO A 121 6.70 7.37 10.55
CA PRO A 121 7.66 8.37 11.02
C PRO A 121 8.14 8.14 12.46
N MET A 122 7.35 7.42 13.27
CA MET A 122 7.67 7.21 14.69
C MET A 122 9.00 6.49 14.90
N ALA A 123 9.41 5.65 13.96
CA ALA A 123 10.68 4.95 14.05
C ALA A 123 11.92 5.84 13.79
N CYS A 124 11.71 7.07 13.30
CA CYS A 124 12.82 7.98 13.00
C CYS A 124 13.66 8.29 14.24
N SER A 125 13.02 8.48 15.41
CA SER A 125 13.70 8.87 16.65
C SER A 125 14.78 7.89 17.11
N TRP A 126 14.53 6.60 17.03
CA TRP A 126 15.46 5.57 17.53
C TRP A 126 16.35 4.95 16.43
N THR A 127 16.17 5.35 15.16
CA THR A 127 16.99 4.86 14.02
C THR A 127 17.90 5.93 13.42
N ARG A 128 17.97 7.15 14.00
CA ARG A 128 18.80 8.28 13.51
C ARG A 128 20.28 7.94 13.34
N HIS A 129 20.82 7.10 14.21
CA HIS A 129 22.23 6.74 14.24
C HIS A 129 22.65 5.79 13.11
N LEU A 130 21.71 5.12 12.46
CA LEU A 130 21.98 4.21 11.37
C LEU A 130 22.42 4.98 10.11
N LYS A 131 23.36 4.40 9.36
CA LYS A 131 23.96 5.00 8.15
C LYS A 131 23.60 4.15 6.92
N PRO A 132 22.38 4.25 6.42
CA PRO A 132 21.93 3.48 5.25
C PRO A 132 22.55 4.00 3.95
N LEU A 133 22.48 3.16 2.91
CA LEU A 133 22.79 3.56 1.53
C LEU A 133 21.73 4.53 0.98
N ALA A 134 20.47 4.34 1.35
CA ALA A 134 19.37 5.27 1.07
C ALA A 134 18.28 5.17 2.15
N VAL A 135 17.55 6.27 2.34
CA VAL A 135 16.37 6.37 3.20
C VAL A 135 15.15 6.59 2.33
N ILE A 136 14.18 5.69 2.43
CA ILE A 136 12.92 5.71 1.71
C ILE A 136 11.78 5.95 2.72
N TYR A 137 10.98 6.99 2.49
CA TYR A 137 9.72 7.19 3.18
C TYR A 137 8.57 6.77 2.26
N ASP A 138 7.93 5.64 2.53
CA ASP A 138 6.71 5.21 1.84
C ASP A 138 5.49 5.67 2.63
N CYS A 139 5.09 6.91 2.38
CA CYS A 139 3.91 7.55 2.94
C CYS A 139 2.66 6.98 2.27
N MET A 140 2.22 5.80 2.73
CA MET A 140 1.06 5.14 2.13
C MET A 140 -0.28 5.72 2.57
N ASP A 141 -0.31 6.38 3.73
CA ASP A 141 -1.49 7.00 4.33
C ASP A 141 -1.11 8.33 5.03
N GLU A 142 -2.08 9.22 5.20
CA GLU A 142 -1.95 10.40 6.08
C GLU A 142 -2.19 9.98 7.53
N LEU A 143 -1.16 9.42 8.17
CA LEU A 143 -1.27 8.85 9.52
C LEU A 143 -1.76 9.84 10.56
N SER A 144 -1.46 11.14 10.37
CA SER A 144 -1.89 12.20 11.30
C SER A 144 -3.39 12.50 11.25
N ALA A 145 -4.09 12.02 10.21
CA ALA A 145 -5.52 12.21 10.04
C ALA A 145 -6.37 11.08 10.69
N PHE A 146 -5.75 10.00 11.15
CA PHE A 146 -6.47 8.92 11.83
C PHE A 146 -6.87 9.30 13.25
N LYS A 147 -8.02 8.81 13.68
CA LYS A 147 -8.51 8.99 15.05
C LYS A 147 -7.50 8.42 16.06
N GLY A 148 -7.13 9.24 17.04
CA GLY A 148 -6.16 8.84 18.05
C GLY A 148 -4.70 8.92 17.63
N ALA A 149 -4.39 9.51 16.46
CA ALA A 149 -3.02 9.76 16.04
C ALA A 149 -2.24 10.56 17.09
N SER A 150 -0.99 10.15 17.36
CA SER A 150 -0.13 10.83 18.32
C SER A 150 0.17 12.27 17.86
N PRO A 151 0.08 13.29 18.73
CA PRO A 151 0.42 14.68 18.38
C PRO A 151 1.84 14.85 17.82
N ILE A 152 2.79 14.03 18.29
CA ILE A 152 4.20 14.08 17.87
C ILE A 152 4.41 13.56 16.43
N LEU A 153 3.41 12.92 15.84
CA LEU A 153 3.55 12.27 14.53
C LEU A 153 3.92 13.27 13.43
N LYS A 154 3.34 14.46 13.44
CA LYS A 154 3.64 15.53 12.47
C LYS A 154 5.07 16.03 12.57
N GLU A 155 5.59 16.14 13.80
CA GLU A 155 6.99 16.53 14.04
C GLU A 155 7.94 15.42 13.52
N ARG A 156 7.63 14.17 13.83
CA ARG A 156 8.40 13.02 13.34
C ARG A 156 8.33 12.86 11.81
N GLU A 157 7.21 13.19 11.22
CA GLU A 157 7.07 13.19 9.76
C GLU A 157 7.92 14.29 9.12
N ALA A 158 7.92 15.49 9.67
CA ALA A 158 8.78 16.57 9.19
C ALA A 158 10.27 16.20 9.29
N GLU A 159 10.70 15.59 10.39
CA GLU A 159 12.05 15.08 10.56
C GLU A 159 12.38 13.98 9.53
N LEU A 160 11.43 13.10 9.24
CA LEU A 160 11.62 12.04 8.24
C LEU A 160 11.71 12.61 6.82
N PHE A 161 10.96 13.67 6.50
CA PHE A 161 11.10 14.37 5.22
C PHE A 161 12.50 14.97 5.03
N GLU A 162 13.09 15.56 6.07
CA GLU A 162 14.47 16.08 6.01
C GLU A 162 15.51 14.99 5.80
N ARG A 163 15.25 13.79 6.31
CA ARG A 163 16.17 12.67 6.28
C ARG A 163 16.04 11.80 5.02
N ALA A 164 14.85 11.72 4.45
CA ALA A 164 14.57 10.85 3.32
C ALA A 164 15.35 11.28 2.06
N ASP A 165 15.75 10.30 1.26
CA ASP A 165 16.25 10.51 -0.11
C ASP A 165 15.13 10.44 -1.12
N LEU A 166 14.15 9.57 -0.84
CA LEU A 166 12.97 9.33 -1.65
C LEU A 166 11.72 9.31 -0.79
N VAL A 167 10.67 9.95 -1.28
CA VAL A 167 9.34 9.88 -0.69
C VAL A 167 8.38 9.28 -1.72
N PHE A 168 7.76 8.17 -1.36
CA PHE A 168 6.71 7.54 -2.13
C PHE A 168 5.37 7.82 -1.47
N THR A 169 4.34 8.12 -2.24
CA THR A 169 3.00 8.34 -1.69
C THR A 169 2.03 7.27 -2.18
N GLY A 170 1.18 6.78 -1.28
CA GLY A 170 0.24 5.70 -1.55
C GLY A 170 -0.92 6.05 -2.49
N GLY A 171 -1.02 7.31 -2.91
CA GLY A 171 -2.08 7.81 -3.78
C GLY A 171 -1.75 9.14 -4.44
N GLN A 172 -2.53 9.51 -5.45
CA GLN A 172 -2.36 10.77 -6.17
C GLN A 172 -2.75 11.98 -5.29
N SER A 173 -3.81 11.86 -4.50
CA SER A 173 -4.25 12.92 -3.59
C SER A 173 -3.21 13.19 -2.49
N LEU A 174 -2.57 12.14 -1.98
CA LEU A 174 -1.49 12.25 -1.01
C LEU A 174 -0.22 12.85 -1.63
N TYR A 175 0.11 12.48 -2.88
CA TYR A 175 1.18 13.11 -3.63
C TYR A 175 0.97 14.63 -3.77
N GLU A 176 -0.24 15.06 -4.16
CA GLU A 176 -0.57 16.48 -4.29
C GLU A 176 -0.44 17.23 -2.95
N ALA A 177 -0.68 16.56 -1.82
CA ALA A 177 -0.55 17.16 -0.49
C ALA A 177 0.91 17.23 0.00
N LYS A 178 1.79 16.31 -0.44
CA LYS A 178 3.16 16.17 0.09
C LYS A 178 4.25 16.66 -0.87
N ARG A 179 3.97 16.83 -2.17
CA ARG A 179 4.98 17.10 -3.22
C ARG A 179 5.85 18.33 -2.99
N ASP A 180 5.32 19.33 -2.28
CA ASP A 180 6.05 20.57 -2.00
C ASP A 180 6.90 20.49 -0.71
N GLN A 181 6.82 19.38 0.03
CA GLN A 181 7.56 19.15 1.28
C GLN A 181 8.92 18.49 1.08
N HIS A 182 9.16 17.90 -0.11
CA HIS A 182 10.43 17.24 -0.42
C HIS A 182 10.70 17.27 -1.93
N HIS A 183 11.97 17.34 -2.33
CA HIS A 183 12.39 17.47 -3.74
C HIS A 183 12.21 16.17 -4.58
N SER A 184 12.14 15.02 -3.95
CA SER A 184 12.05 13.70 -4.59
C SER A 184 10.80 12.94 -4.14
N VAL A 185 9.61 13.48 -4.45
CA VAL A 185 8.32 12.85 -4.14
C VAL A 185 7.75 12.20 -5.40
N TYR A 186 7.28 10.97 -5.28
CA TYR A 186 6.70 10.19 -6.38
C TYR A 186 5.39 9.54 -5.97
N ALA A 187 4.38 9.65 -6.85
CA ALA A 187 3.09 9.00 -6.64
C ALA A 187 3.16 7.51 -7.05
N PHE A 188 2.82 6.64 -6.12
CA PHE A 188 2.64 5.21 -6.34
C PHE A 188 1.28 4.77 -5.78
N PRO A 189 0.18 5.07 -6.48
CA PRO A 189 -1.15 4.63 -6.09
C PRO A 189 -1.20 3.12 -5.89
N SER A 190 -2.22 2.66 -5.18
CA SER A 190 -2.48 1.24 -5.00
C SER A 190 -2.50 0.52 -6.34
N SER A 191 -1.74 -0.56 -6.43
CA SER A 191 -1.61 -1.37 -7.63
C SER A 191 -2.45 -2.65 -7.53
N ILE A 192 -2.29 -3.59 -8.43
CA ILE A 192 -3.15 -4.77 -8.56
C ILE A 192 -2.36 -6.05 -8.83
N ASP A 193 -2.78 -7.15 -8.23
CA ASP A 193 -2.54 -8.51 -8.69
C ASP A 193 -3.74 -8.96 -9.52
N ALA A 194 -3.75 -8.53 -10.79
CA ALA A 194 -4.88 -8.76 -11.68
C ALA A 194 -5.15 -10.26 -11.91
N GLN A 195 -4.11 -11.09 -11.97
CA GLN A 195 -4.23 -12.52 -12.17
C GLN A 195 -4.91 -13.19 -10.97
N HIS A 196 -4.57 -12.78 -9.75
CA HIS A 196 -5.18 -13.31 -8.55
C HIS A 196 -6.68 -13.01 -8.50
N PHE A 197 -7.09 -11.76 -8.67
CA PHE A 197 -8.49 -11.37 -8.57
C PHE A 197 -9.32 -11.81 -9.78
N ALA A 198 -8.74 -11.91 -10.98
CA ALA A 198 -9.43 -12.41 -12.17
C ALA A 198 -9.89 -13.87 -12.05
N GLN A 199 -9.36 -14.65 -11.11
CA GLN A 199 -9.86 -15.99 -10.80
C GLN A 199 -11.36 -15.98 -10.45
N ALA A 200 -11.86 -14.92 -9.81
CA ALA A 200 -13.27 -14.75 -9.48
C ALA A 200 -14.20 -14.93 -10.69
N ARG A 201 -13.74 -14.55 -11.89
CA ARG A 201 -14.52 -14.64 -13.13
C ARG A 201 -14.82 -16.07 -13.57
N SER A 202 -14.05 -17.06 -13.09
CA SER A 202 -14.18 -18.47 -13.45
C SER A 202 -14.71 -19.35 -12.32
N ILE A 203 -14.66 -18.89 -11.08
CA ILE A 203 -15.18 -19.61 -9.91
C ILE A 203 -16.70 -19.67 -10.00
N LYS A 204 -17.28 -20.87 -9.76
CA LYS A 204 -18.73 -21.12 -9.85
C LYS A 204 -19.35 -21.57 -8.53
N THR A 205 -18.53 -21.76 -7.50
CA THR A 205 -18.98 -22.28 -6.21
C THR A 205 -18.68 -21.26 -5.15
N ASP A 206 -19.69 -20.82 -4.45
CA ASP A 206 -19.56 -19.93 -3.30
C ASP A 206 -18.84 -20.61 -2.13
N PRO A 207 -18.12 -19.86 -1.31
CA PRO A 207 -17.70 -20.30 0.01
C PRO A 207 -18.92 -20.72 0.87
N ALA A 208 -18.73 -21.72 1.74
CA ALA A 208 -19.82 -22.32 2.51
C ALA A 208 -20.62 -21.32 3.37
N ASP A 209 -19.96 -20.29 3.90
CA ASP A 209 -20.57 -19.26 4.73
C ASP A 209 -21.24 -18.11 3.93
N GLN A 210 -21.08 -18.14 2.58
CA GLN A 210 -21.77 -17.22 1.68
C GLN A 210 -22.87 -17.92 0.86
N ALA A 211 -22.77 -19.24 0.67
CA ALA A 211 -23.59 -20.01 -0.27
C ALA A 211 -25.10 -19.88 -0.03
N ASP A 212 -25.53 -19.79 1.24
CA ASP A 212 -26.95 -19.69 1.61
C ASP A 212 -27.49 -18.24 1.60
N ILE A 213 -26.64 -17.24 1.36
CA ILE A 213 -27.07 -15.83 1.26
C ILE A 213 -27.70 -15.62 -0.14
N PRO A 214 -28.97 -15.17 -0.23
CA PRO A 214 -29.63 -14.97 -1.50
C PRO A 214 -28.97 -13.86 -2.36
N HIS A 215 -29.23 -13.88 -3.66
CA HIS A 215 -28.94 -12.75 -4.55
C HIS A 215 -30.13 -11.76 -4.57
N PRO A 216 -29.88 -10.46 -4.91
CA PRO A 216 -28.58 -9.92 -5.27
C PRO A 216 -27.72 -9.59 -4.03
N ARG A 217 -26.40 -9.80 -4.15
CA ARG A 217 -25.42 -9.58 -3.09
C ARG A 217 -24.55 -8.35 -3.38
N MET A 218 -24.51 -7.42 -2.43
CA MET A 218 -23.65 -6.23 -2.44
C MET A 218 -22.51 -6.44 -1.46
N GLY A 219 -21.28 -6.62 -1.99
CA GLY A 219 -20.16 -7.04 -1.17
C GLY A 219 -19.16 -5.94 -0.84
N PHE A 220 -18.57 -6.01 0.34
CA PHE A 220 -17.41 -5.26 0.77
C PHE A 220 -16.43 -6.19 1.48
N PHE A 221 -15.13 -6.07 1.21
CA PHE A 221 -14.10 -6.64 2.06
C PHE A 221 -13.08 -5.60 2.50
N GLY A 222 -12.54 -5.75 3.69
CA GLY A 222 -11.48 -4.94 4.28
C GLY A 222 -11.71 -4.64 5.76
N VAL A 223 -10.79 -3.90 6.36
CA VAL A 223 -10.92 -3.48 7.75
C VAL A 223 -12.16 -2.61 7.90
N ILE A 224 -12.99 -2.94 8.89
CA ILE A 224 -14.20 -2.20 9.27
C ILE A 224 -13.80 -1.28 10.43
N ASP A 225 -13.66 0.01 10.15
CA ASP A 225 -13.23 1.03 11.11
C ASP A 225 -13.92 2.39 10.84
N GLU A 226 -13.40 3.47 11.44
CA GLU A 226 -13.94 4.84 11.29
C GLU A 226 -13.99 5.37 9.85
N ARG A 227 -13.37 4.67 8.89
CA ARG A 227 -13.42 5.01 7.47
C ARG A 227 -14.66 4.51 6.76
N MET A 228 -15.41 3.57 7.35
CA MET A 228 -16.66 3.07 6.78
C MET A 228 -17.82 3.99 7.14
N ASP A 229 -18.64 4.34 6.18
CA ASP A 229 -19.92 5.03 6.40
C ASP A 229 -20.99 4.02 6.80
N ILE A 230 -21.06 3.77 8.12
CA ILE A 230 -21.99 2.82 8.75
C ILE A 230 -23.44 3.26 8.54
N GLU A 231 -23.70 4.57 8.58
CA GLU A 231 -25.04 5.12 8.39
C GLU A 231 -25.52 4.92 6.95
N LEU A 232 -24.67 5.14 5.97
CA LEU A 232 -24.96 4.87 4.56
C LEU A 232 -25.33 3.40 4.36
N LEU A 233 -24.54 2.46 4.91
CA LEU A 233 -24.84 1.03 4.83
C LEU A 233 -26.20 0.68 5.44
N ASP A 234 -26.50 1.22 6.63
CA ASP A 234 -27.76 0.98 7.30
C ASP A 234 -28.96 1.46 6.48
N ARG A 235 -28.84 2.66 5.91
CA ARG A 235 -29.91 3.27 5.09
C ARG A 235 -30.11 2.54 3.76
N VAL A 236 -29.05 2.11 3.09
CA VAL A 236 -29.13 1.30 1.86
C VAL A 236 -29.81 -0.03 2.16
N ALA A 237 -29.41 -0.73 3.23
CA ALA A 237 -30.03 -1.99 3.65
C ALA A 237 -31.50 -1.82 4.02
N ALA A 238 -31.88 -0.70 4.64
CA ALA A 238 -33.27 -0.37 4.97
C ALA A 238 -34.13 -0.08 3.72
N ALA A 239 -33.56 0.65 2.75
CA ALA A 239 -34.27 1.02 1.52
C ALA A 239 -34.50 -0.21 0.61
N ARG A 240 -33.63 -1.17 0.65
CA ARG A 240 -33.67 -2.38 -0.21
C ARG A 240 -33.55 -3.67 0.64
N PRO A 241 -34.60 -4.06 1.33
CA PRO A 241 -34.58 -5.27 2.15
C PRO A 241 -34.46 -6.57 1.32
N ASP A 242 -34.68 -6.50 0.02
CA ASP A 242 -34.47 -7.55 -0.96
C ASP A 242 -32.99 -7.77 -1.34
N TRP A 243 -32.10 -6.81 -1.06
CA TRP A 243 -30.67 -6.91 -1.28
C TRP A 243 -29.94 -7.49 -0.06
N GLN A 244 -28.86 -8.20 -0.28
CA GLN A 244 -28.02 -8.76 0.77
C GLN A 244 -26.67 -8.06 0.80
N LEU A 245 -26.36 -7.41 1.90
CA LEU A 245 -25.06 -6.77 2.11
C LEU A 245 -24.11 -7.77 2.77
N VAL A 246 -23.04 -8.14 2.06
CA VAL A 246 -22.03 -9.10 2.53
C VAL A 246 -20.77 -8.36 2.90
N ILE A 247 -20.47 -8.31 4.19
CA ILE A 247 -19.38 -7.52 4.77
C ILE A 247 -18.31 -8.46 5.32
N ILE A 248 -17.10 -8.38 4.75
CA ILE A 248 -15.96 -9.24 5.08
C ILE A 248 -14.83 -8.40 5.68
N GLY A 249 -14.33 -8.79 6.84
CA GLY A 249 -13.16 -8.18 7.47
C GLY A 249 -13.23 -8.07 8.98
N PRO A 250 -12.09 -7.78 9.61
CA PRO A 250 -12.05 -7.53 11.06
C PRO A 250 -12.61 -6.14 11.40
N VAL A 251 -13.30 -6.06 12.53
CA VAL A 251 -13.73 -4.79 13.13
C VAL A 251 -12.59 -4.27 14.01
N VAL A 252 -12.17 -3.03 13.77
CA VAL A 252 -11.00 -2.43 14.46
C VAL A 252 -11.28 -0.97 14.79
N LYS A 253 -10.88 -0.51 15.95
CA LYS A 253 -10.97 0.89 16.41
C LYS A 253 -12.36 1.49 16.57
N ILE A 254 -13.41 0.74 16.27
CA ILE A 254 -14.81 1.11 16.52
C ILE A 254 -15.46 0.05 17.42
N ASP A 255 -16.54 0.44 18.09
CA ASP A 255 -17.35 -0.51 18.85
C ASP A 255 -18.18 -1.37 17.89
N GLU A 256 -18.03 -2.68 17.98
CA GLU A 256 -18.79 -3.64 17.16
C GLU A 256 -20.33 -3.48 17.37
N ALA A 257 -20.75 -3.01 18.55
CA ALA A 257 -22.15 -2.73 18.84
C ALA A 257 -22.71 -1.56 18.01
N SER A 258 -21.86 -0.69 17.44
CA SER A 258 -22.27 0.39 16.54
C SER A 258 -22.64 -0.08 15.13
N LEU A 259 -22.32 -1.30 14.77
CA LEU A 259 -22.61 -1.84 13.44
C LEU A 259 -24.11 -2.14 13.29
N PRO A 260 -24.74 -1.79 12.14
CA PRO A 260 -26.15 -2.08 11.90
C PRO A 260 -26.41 -3.59 11.84
N ARG A 261 -27.46 -4.03 12.54
CA ARG A 261 -27.86 -5.45 12.67
C ARG A 261 -29.22 -5.69 11.99
N ARG A 262 -29.26 -5.51 10.65
CA ARG A 262 -30.44 -5.84 9.85
C ARG A 262 -30.39 -7.27 9.37
N ALA A 263 -31.55 -7.87 9.08
CA ALA A 263 -31.64 -9.26 8.60
C ALA A 263 -30.92 -9.50 7.26
N ASN A 264 -30.72 -8.42 6.48
CA ASN A 264 -30.07 -8.45 5.17
C ASN A 264 -28.63 -7.88 5.20
N ILE A 265 -28.00 -7.78 6.38
CA ILE A 265 -26.57 -7.46 6.51
C ILE A 265 -25.85 -8.65 7.13
N HIS A 266 -24.87 -9.19 6.42
CA HIS A 266 -24.15 -10.39 6.81
C HIS A 266 -22.67 -10.06 7.05
N TYR A 267 -22.19 -10.22 8.30
CA TYR A 267 -20.79 -10.03 8.67
C TYR A 267 -20.11 -11.39 8.72
N LEU A 268 -19.23 -11.67 7.76
CA LEU A 268 -18.56 -12.98 7.60
C LEU A 268 -17.18 -13.05 8.27
N GLY A 269 -16.76 -12.00 8.99
CA GLY A 269 -15.46 -11.94 9.64
C GLY A 269 -14.29 -11.81 8.65
N GLY A 270 -13.07 -11.95 9.17
CA GLY A 270 -11.85 -11.87 8.34
C GLY A 270 -11.69 -13.07 7.44
N LYS A 271 -11.17 -12.85 6.21
CA LYS A 271 -10.81 -13.88 5.25
C LYS A 271 -9.37 -13.67 4.79
N SER A 272 -8.68 -14.74 4.44
CA SER A 272 -7.35 -14.66 3.86
C SER A 272 -7.39 -14.06 2.46
N TYR A 273 -6.29 -13.44 2.04
CA TYR A 273 -6.15 -12.88 0.70
C TYR A 273 -6.45 -13.91 -0.40
N ALA A 274 -6.01 -15.15 -0.20
CA ALA A 274 -6.22 -16.25 -1.14
C ALA A 274 -7.71 -16.63 -1.34
N GLU A 275 -8.56 -16.43 -0.32
CA GLU A 275 -9.99 -16.74 -0.39
C GLU A 275 -10.83 -15.66 -1.08
N LEU A 276 -10.34 -14.40 -1.10
CA LEU A 276 -11.13 -13.25 -1.59
C LEU A 276 -11.72 -13.42 -2.99
N PRO A 277 -11.02 -14.00 -3.99
CA PRO A 277 -11.62 -14.22 -5.30
C PRO A 277 -12.87 -15.10 -5.28
N ALA A 278 -12.95 -16.08 -4.37
CA ALA A 278 -14.11 -16.96 -4.25
C ALA A 278 -15.34 -16.22 -3.70
N TYR A 279 -15.16 -15.30 -2.76
CA TYR A 279 -16.25 -14.45 -2.28
C TYR A 279 -16.73 -13.48 -3.34
N LEU A 280 -15.78 -12.82 -4.02
CA LEU A 280 -16.07 -11.86 -5.11
C LEU A 280 -16.84 -12.50 -6.26
N SER A 281 -16.61 -13.77 -6.55
CA SER A 281 -17.33 -14.49 -7.64
C SER A 281 -18.84 -14.56 -7.43
N GLY A 282 -19.29 -14.47 -6.18
CA GLY A 282 -20.69 -14.49 -5.78
C GLY A 282 -21.33 -13.12 -5.56
N TRP A 283 -20.62 -12.00 -5.84
CA TRP A 283 -21.18 -10.66 -5.66
C TRP A 283 -21.72 -10.08 -6.96
N ASP A 284 -22.91 -9.48 -6.89
CA ASP A 284 -23.52 -8.77 -8.02
C ASP A 284 -22.94 -7.36 -8.17
N VAL A 285 -22.63 -6.69 -7.05
CA VAL A 285 -21.99 -5.37 -7.00
C VAL A 285 -21.02 -5.32 -5.84
N ALA A 286 -19.84 -4.75 -6.03
CA ALA A 286 -18.90 -4.46 -4.98
C ALA A 286 -19.03 -3.01 -4.49
N LEU A 287 -18.99 -2.80 -3.18
CA LEU A 287 -19.22 -1.51 -2.54
C LEU A 287 -17.93 -0.93 -1.94
N LEU A 288 -17.78 0.37 -2.05
CA LEU A 288 -16.77 1.17 -1.33
C LEU A 288 -17.49 2.28 -0.54
N PRO A 289 -18.18 1.95 0.55
CA PRO A 289 -18.99 2.86 1.34
C PRO A 289 -18.10 3.59 2.36
N PHE A 290 -17.16 4.40 1.87
CA PHE A 290 -16.29 5.16 2.75
C PHE A 290 -16.94 6.45 3.23
N ALA A 291 -16.79 6.73 4.52
CA ALA A 291 -17.15 8.03 5.10
C ALA A 291 -16.26 9.12 4.47
N ARG A 292 -16.85 10.28 4.22
CA ARG A 292 -16.13 11.45 3.66
C ARG A 292 -15.64 12.33 4.81
N ASN A 293 -14.51 11.97 5.39
CA ASN A 293 -13.89 12.65 6.52
C ASN A 293 -12.37 12.83 6.32
N GLU A 294 -11.66 13.37 7.31
CA GLU A 294 -10.22 13.61 7.20
C GLU A 294 -9.42 12.31 7.01
N SER A 295 -9.84 11.19 7.63
CA SER A 295 -9.12 9.91 7.53
C SER A 295 -9.22 9.27 6.13
N THR A 296 -10.25 9.63 5.36
CA THR A 296 -10.49 9.11 3.99
C THR A 296 -10.08 10.09 2.89
N ARG A 297 -9.71 11.31 3.25
CA ARG A 297 -9.39 12.38 2.30
C ARG A 297 -8.29 12.04 1.32
N PHE A 298 -7.30 11.25 1.76
CA PHE A 298 -6.10 10.92 1.00
C PHE A 298 -5.93 9.43 0.72
N ILE A 299 -6.95 8.60 1.01
CA ILE A 299 -6.83 7.16 0.75
C ILE A 299 -6.88 6.84 -0.74
N SER A 300 -6.11 5.83 -1.13
CA SER A 300 -6.15 5.19 -2.45
C SER A 300 -6.50 3.72 -2.25
N PRO A 301 -7.80 3.36 -2.22
CA PRO A 301 -8.23 2.03 -1.83
C PRO A 301 -7.74 0.95 -2.79
N THR A 302 -6.97 -0.04 -2.30
CA THR A 302 -6.54 -1.23 -3.07
C THR A 302 -7.73 -2.00 -3.62
N LYS A 303 -8.85 -1.98 -2.91
CA LYS A 303 -10.10 -2.65 -3.27
C LYS A 303 -10.67 -2.22 -4.62
N THR A 304 -10.44 -0.96 -5.02
CA THR A 304 -10.98 -0.48 -6.30
C THR A 304 -10.48 -1.30 -7.49
N PRO A 305 -9.17 -1.40 -7.75
CA PRO A 305 -8.68 -2.25 -8.83
C PRO A 305 -8.91 -3.75 -8.57
N GLU A 306 -8.97 -4.20 -7.31
CA GLU A 306 -9.23 -5.60 -6.96
C GLU A 306 -10.64 -6.04 -7.35
N TYR A 307 -11.66 -5.24 -7.02
CA TYR A 307 -13.05 -5.49 -7.44
C TYR A 307 -13.23 -5.45 -8.95
N LEU A 308 -12.62 -4.46 -9.59
CA LEU A 308 -12.64 -4.34 -11.04
C LEU A 308 -11.98 -5.54 -11.73
N ALA A 309 -10.81 -5.99 -11.25
CA ALA A 309 -10.12 -7.16 -11.78
C ALA A 309 -10.94 -8.45 -11.60
N ALA A 310 -11.67 -8.58 -10.48
CA ALA A 310 -12.61 -9.68 -10.25
C ALA A 310 -13.80 -9.66 -11.22
N GLY A 311 -14.06 -8.54 -11.91
CA GLY A 311 -15.19 -8.38 -12.83
C GLY A 311 -16.43 -7.80 -12.17
N CYS A 312 -16.39 -7.46 -10.87
CA CYS A 312 -17.53 -6.85 -10.19
C CYS A 312 -17.77 -5.43 -10.68
N PRO A 313 -19.03 -5.01 -10.91
CA PRO A 313 -19.39 -3.60 -10.93
C PRO A 313 -19.09 -2.96 -9.57
N VAL A 314 -18.66 -1.70 -9.56
CA VAL A 314 -18.25 -1.04 -8.32
C VAL A 314 -19.06 0.24 -8.11
N VAL A 315 -19.56 0.42 -6.89
CA VAL A 315 -20.19 1.67 -6.42
C VAL A 315 -19.38 2.20 -5.24
N SER A 316 -19.02 3.47 -5.29
CA SER A 316 -18.18 4.13 -4.27
C SER A 316 -18.73 5.48 -3.88
N THR A 317 -18.53 5.87 -2.62
CA THR A 317 -18.58 7.28 -2.25
C THR A 317 -17.47 8.06 -2.97
N SER A 318 -17.59 9.40 -3.04
CA SER A 318 -16.69 10.27 -3.80
C SER A 318 -15.29 10.43 -3.21
N ILE A 319 -14.62 9.30 -2.94
CA ILE A 319 -13.19 9.28 -2.56
C ILE A 319 -12.38 9.78 -3.75
N ARG A 320 -11.52 10.78 -3.50
CA ARG A 320 -10.80 11.50 -4.58
C ARG A 320 -10.01 10.58 -5.50
N ASP A 321 -9.28 9.61 -4.96
CA ASP A 321 -8.47 8.65 -5.73
C ASP A 321 -9.30 7.50 -6.33
N VAL A 322 -10.60 7.41 -6.01
CA VAL A 322 -11.57 6.57 -6.72
C VAL A 322 -12.23 7.38 -7.84
N VAL A 323 -12.67 8.63 -7.56
CA VAL A 323 -13.21 9.52 -8.60
C VAL A 323 -12.19 9.70 -9.73
N ARG A 324 -10.91 9.89 -9.36
CA ARG A 324 -9.79 9.99 -10.29
C ARG A 324 -8.81 8.83 -10.04
N PRO A 325 -8.62 7.90 -10.97
CA PRO A 325 -9.09 7.93 -12.37
C PRO A 325 -10.36 7.13 -12.64
N TYR A 326 -10.84 6.28 -11.72
CA TYR A 326 -11.82 5.25 -12.03
C TYR A 326 -13.21 5.80 -12.36
N GLY A 327 -13.75 6.73 -11.55
CA GLY A 327 -15.03 7.38 -11.81
C GLY A 327 -15.03 8.19 -13.12
N GLN A 328 -13.96 8.97 -13.36
CA GLN A 328 -13.82 9.78 -14.58
C GLN A 328 -13.75 8.95 -15.88
N ASN A 329 -13.27 7.70 -15.79
CA ASN A 329 -13.24 6.76 -16.91
C ASN A 329 -14.49 5.87 -16.97
N GLY A 330 -15.52 6.12 -16.16
CA GLY A 330 -16.76 5.33 -16.16
C GLY A 330 -16.63 3.90 -15.61
N LEU A 331 -15.51 3.58 -14.96
CA LEU A 331 -15.24 2.22 -14.44
C LEU A 331 -15.91 1.98 -13.08
N VAL A 332 -16.21 3.04 -12.33
CA VAL A 332 -16.82 3.02 -11.00
C VAL A 332 -17.96 4.03 -10.95
N HIS A 333 -19.11 3.62 -10.43
CA HIS A 333 -20.22 4.52 -10.14
C HIS A 333 -19.93 5.29 -8.85
N ILE A 334 -20.14 6.60 -8.87
CA ILE A 334 -19.91 7.47 -7.71
C ILE A 334 -21.26 7.99 -7.20
N ALA A 335 -21.50 7.81 -5.89
CA ALA A 335 -22.71 8.24 -5.21
C ALA A 335 -22.41 8.57 -3.76
N ASP A 336 -23.04 9.59 -3.19
CA ASP A 336 -22.72 10.10 -1.86
C ASP A 336 -23.90 10.06 -0.88
N THR A 337 -25.11 9.93 -1.39
CA THR A 337 -26.32 9.80 -0.55
C THR A 337 -26.93 8.41 -0.67
N PRO A 338 -27.73 7.95 0.30
CA PRO A 338 -28.36 6.63 0.24
C PRO A 338 -29.19 6.42 -1.02
N ASP A 339 -29.97 7.43 -1.45
CA ASP A 339 -30.82 7.34 -2.64
C ASP A 339 -29.99 7.25 -3.92
N GLU A 340 -28.92 8.07 -4.03
CA GLU A 340 -27.97 7.99 -5.15
C GLU A 340 -27.23 6.64 -5.15
N PHE A 341 -26.87 6.12 -3.95
CA PHE A 341 -26.16 4.86 -3.81
C PHE A 341 -27.03 3.69 -4.29
N VAL A 342 -28.31 3.68 -3.91
CA VAL A 342 -29.31 2.71 -4.40
C VAL A 342 -29.44 2.80 -5.91
N ALA A 343 -29.62 4.00 -6.47
CA ALA A 343 -29.74 4.19 -7.93
C ALA A 343 -28.47 3.75 -8.67
N ALA A 344 -27.28 4.03 -8.11
CA ALA A 344 -25.99 3.61 -8.67
C ALA A 344 -25.82 2.07 -8.66
N ILE A 345 -26.26 1.40 -7.62
CA ILE A 345 -26.25 -0.07 -7.54
C ILE A 345 -27.21 -0.67 -8.59
N GLU A 346 -28.42 -0.13 -8.74
CA GLU A 346 -29.37 -0.57 -9.77
C GLU A 346 -28.80 -0.42 -11.19
N ALA A 347 -28.17 0.72 -11.45
CA ALA A 347 -27.50 0.98 -12.73
C ALA A 347 -26.32 0.02 -12.95
N ALA A 348 -25.55 -0.26 -11.92
CA ALA A 348 -24.41 -1.17 -11.95
C ALA A 348 -24.84 -2.64 -12.28
N MET A 349 -25.98 -3.08 -11.77
CA MET A 349 -26.54 -4.41 -12.04
C MET A 349 -27.09 -4.57 -13.46
N THR A 350 -27.56 -3.50 -14.08
CA THR A 350 -28.23 -3.53 -15.38
C THR A 350 -27.31 -3.19 -16.57
N GLY A 351 -26.08 -2.80 -16.32
CA GLY A 351 -25.10 -2.39 -17.33
C GLY A 351 -24.60 -3.52 -18.24
N ASP A 352 -23.99 -3.14 -19.38
CA ASP A 352 -23.29 -4.11 -20.26
C ASP A 352 -21.97 -4.58 -19.59
N HIS A 353 -22.05 -5.68 -18.88
CA HIS A 353 -20.91 -6.27 -18.18
C HIS A 353 -19.74 -6.62 -19.11
N ALA A 354 -20.02 -7.08 -20.35
CA ALA A 354 -18.96 -7.48 -21.27
C ALA A 354 -18.18 -6.28 -21.82
N ALA A 355 -18.89 -5.21 -22.18
CA ALA A 355 -18.25 -3.96 -22.61
C ALA A 355 -17.41 -3.34 -21.48
N ARG A 356 -17.99 -3.20 -20.28
CA ARG A 356 -17.31 -2.69 -19.11
C ARG A 356 -16.05 -3.50 -18.78
N LEU A 357 -16.11 -4.83 -18.84
CA LEU A 357 -14.98 -5.68 -18.51
C LEU A 357 -13.80 -5.49 -19.47
N ARG A 358 -14.07 -5.26 -20.77
CA ARG A 358 -13.01 -4.93 -21.74
C ARG A 358 -12.31 -3.61 -21.42
N GLU A 359 -13.07 -2.59 -21.01
CA GLU A 359 -12.53 -1.29 -20.61
C GLU A 359 -11.71 -1.39 -19.33
N VAL A 360 -12.20 -2.14 -18.34
CA VAL A 360 -11.48 -2.45 -17.09
C VAL A 360 -10.15 -3.16 -17.38
N ASP A 361 -10.16 -4.22 -18.20
CA ASP A 361 -8.94 -4.96 -18.50
C ASP A 361 -7.93 -4.10 -19.26
N ALA A 362 -8.37 -3.28 -20.20
CA ALA A 362 -7.51 -2.32 -20.90
C ALA A 362 -6.90 -1.31 -19.92
N PHE A 363 -7.68 -0.78 -18.98
CA PHE A 363 -7.21 0.16 -17.98
C PHE A 363 -6.22 -0.51 -17.01
N LEU A 364 -6.56 -1.65 -16.41
CA LEU A 364 -5.74 -2.34 -15.43
C LEU A 364 -4.46 -2.94 -16.03
N SER A 365 -4.41 -3.21 -17.34
CA SER A 365 -3.19 -3.67 -18.02
C SER A 365 -2.00 -2.71 -17.87
N GLN A 366 -2.26 -1.44 -17.54
CA GLN A 366 -1.23 -0.40 -17.38
C GLN A 366 -0.58 -0.42 -15.99
N THR A 367 -1.13 -1.17 -15.02
CA THR A 367 -0.64 -1.21 -13.64
C THR A 367 -0.48 -2.63 -13.13
N SER A 368 0.54 -2.85 -12.30
CA SER A 368 0.75 -4.09 -11.55
C SER A 368 1.74 -3.84 -10.42
N TRP A 369 1.70 -4.68 -9.38
CA TRP A 369 2.70 -4.61 -8.30
C TRP A 369 4.13 -4.81 -8.82
N ASP A 370 4.35 -5.60 -9.88
CA ASP A 370 5.67 -5.77 -10.49
C ASP A 370 6.19 -4.49 -11.13
N ARG A 371 5.33 -3.76 -11.86
CA ARG A 371 5.70 -2.47 -12.44
C ARG A 371 5.98 -1.42 -11.35
N THR A 372 5.14 -1.39 -10.31
CA THR A 372 5.33 -0.49 -9.17
C THR A 372 6.67 -0.77 -8.47
N TRP A 373 6.91 -2.02 -8.09
CA TRP A 373 8.16 -2.46 -7.48
C TRP A 373 9.38 -2.14 -8.35
N LYS A 374 9.34 -2.50 -9.63
CA LYS A 374 10.44 -2.21 -10.57
C LYS A 374 10.76 -0.72 -10.62
N ARG A 375 9.74 0.13 -10.74
CA ARG A 375 9.95 1.59 -10.80
C ARG A 375 10.52 2.15 -9.49
N MET A 376 10.08 1.63 -8.34
CA MET A 376 10.65 1.99 -7.05
C MET A 376 12.11 1.55 -6.94
N THR A 377 12.44 0.34 -7.38
CA THR A 377 13.81 -0.18 -7.41
C THR A 377 14.73 0.71 -8.26
N GLU A 378 14.31 1.08 -9.48
CA GLU A 378 15.07 2.00 -10.35
C GLU A 378 15.40 3.32 -9.63
N LEU A 379 14.42 3.94 -8.96
CA LEU A 379 14.63 5.19 -8.23
C LEU A 379 15.60 5.03 -7.06
N ILE A 380 15.54 3.90 -6.35
CA ILE A 380 16.45 3.60 -5.24
C ILE A 380 17.90 3.41 -5.77
N GLU A 381 18.05 2.69 -6.87
CA GLU A 381 19.35 2.47 -7.49
C GLU A 381 19.99 3.77 -7.98
N ASP A 382 19.19 4.66 -8.58
CA ASP A 382 19.63 5.99 -9.01
C ASP A 382 20.21 6.79 -7.82
N VAL A 383 19.51 6.83 -6.68
CA VAL A 383 19.96 7.52 -5.47
C VAL A 383 21.25 6.91 -4.92
N VAL A 384 21.32 5.59 -4.81
CA VAL A 384 22.50 4.90 -4.26
C VAL A 384 23.71 5.10 -5.18
N SER A 385 23.53 5.08 -6.49
CA SER A 385 24.61 5.30 -7.45
C SER A 385 25.19 6.72 -7.35
N VAL A 386 24.33 7.74 -7.24
CA VAL A 386 24.76 9.14 -7.08
C VAL A 386 25.53 9.34 -5.77
N ARG A 387 25.10 8.75 -4.67
CA ARG A 387 25.81 8.82 -3.38
C ARG A 387 27.20 8.19 -3.45
N ARG A 388 27.38 7.09 -4.17
CA ARG A 388 28.68 6.43 -4.34
C ARG A 388 29.68 7.29 -5.11
N VAL A 389 29.24 7.92 -6.19
CA VAL A 389 30.08 8.83 -6.98
C VAL A 389 30.56 10.00 -6.09
N ASN A 390 29.67 10.54 -5.23
CA ASN A 390 30.00 11.65 -4.35
C ASN A 390 30.91 11.27 -3.17
N THR A 391 30.88 10.02 -2.71
CA THR A 391 31.73 9.53 -1.61
C THR A 391 33.08 8.98 -2.09
N GLY A 392 33.17 8.50 -3.34
CA GLY A 392 34.39 7.96 -3.94
C GLY A 392 35.30 9.03 -4.59
N GLY A 393 34.80 10.22 -4.85
CA GLY A 393 35.53 11.33 -5.46
C GLY A 393 35.73 12.46 -4.47
N GLY A 394 36.84 12.46 -3.74
CA GLY A 394 37.25 13.62 -2.93
C GLY A 394 37.62 14.82 -3.80
N GLN A 395 36.66 15.50 -4.41
CA GLN A 395 36.75 16.88 -4.90
C GLN A 395 35.34 17.43 -5.18
N ARG A 396 35.11 18.67 -4.74
CA ARG A 396 33.88 19.44 -4.86
C ARG A 396 33.23 19.27 -6.25
N ALA A 397 32.12 18.59 -6.33
CA ALA A 397 31.19 18.67 -7.45
C ALA A 397 30.08 19.68 -7.10
N GLN A 398 29.87 20.62 -7.99
CA GLN A 398 28.77 21.59 -7.99
C GLN A 398 27.42 20.83 -7.89
N GLN A 399 26.45 21.43 -7.22
CA GLN A 399 25.09 20.91 -7.11
C GLN A 399 24.56 20.46 -8.49
N PRO A 400 24.02 19.25 -8.60
CA PRO A 400 23.44 18.80 -9.87
C PRO A 400 22.22 19.67 -10.19
N ALA A 401 22.12 20.06 -11.45
CA ALA A 401 20.98 20.80 -11.98
C ALA A 401 19.69 20.04 -11.70
N VAL A 402 18.69 20.75 -11.19
CA VAL A 402 17.32 20.25 -10.96
C VAL A 402 16.79 19.63 -12.25
N ILE A 403 16.74 18.30 -12.32
CA ILE A 403 16.04 17.57 -13.38
C ILE A 403 14.55 17.78 -13.11
N LYS A 404 13.93 18.70 -13.87
CA LYS A 404 12.47 18.85 -13.86
C LYS A 404 11.84 17.53 -14.31
N PRO A 405 10.85 16.99 -13.60
CA PRO A 405 10.16 15.78 -14.02
C PRO A 405 9.53 16.02 -15.39
N THR A 406 9.82 15.12 -16.33
CA THR A 406 9.14 15.08 -17.63
C THR A 406 7.69 14.69 -17.34
N THR A 407 6.78 15.64 -17.45
CA THR A 407 5.35 15.40 -17.39
C THR A 407 5.01 14.42 -18.52
N ALA A 408 4.55 13.23 -18.17
CA ALA A 408 3.91 12.34 -19.12
C ALA A 408 2.70 13.12 -19.72
N ARG A 409 2.82 13.44 -20.97
CA ARG A 409 1.76 14.10 -21.75
C ARG A 409 0.56 13.17 -21.76
N ALA A 410 -0.53 13.59 -21.13
CA ALA A 410 -1.83 12.99 -21.33
C ALA A 410 -2.14 13.12 -22.84
N ALA A 411 -2.39 11.98 -23.47
CA ALA A 411 -2.85 11.98 -24.86
C ALA A 411 -4.23 12.61 -24.90
N THR A 412 -4.29 13.85 -25.35
CA THR A 412 -5.54 14.51 -25.69
C THR A 412 -6.08 13.87 -26.96
N ALA A 413 -7.20 13.16 -26.84
CA ALA A 413 -7.98 12.73 -27.98
C ALA A 413 -8.46 13.98 -28.74
N SER A 414 -8.01 14.15 -29.97
CA SER A 414 -8.50 15.16 -30.91
C SER A 414 -9.94 14.85 -31.25
N SER A 415 -10.84 15.74 -30.85
CA SER A 415 -12.20 15.80 -31.36
C SER A 415 -12.15 16.30 -32.80
N VAL A 416 -12.54 15.45 -33.73
CA VAL A 416 -12.86 15.87 -35.11
C VAL A 416 -14.22 16.54 -35.09
N SER A 417 -14.22 17.87 -35.23
CA SER A 417 -15.40 18.64 -35.51
C SER A 417 -15.58 18.65 -37.03
N SER A 418 -16.63 18.02 -37.54
CA SER A 418 -17.11 18.22 -38.91
C SER A 418 -18.28 19.18 -38.91
N PHE A 419 -18.09 20.26 -39.62
CA PHE A 419 -19.09 21.25 -40.04
C PHE A 419 -20.28 20.59 -40.75
N VAL A 420 -21.48 20.99 -40.43
CA VAL A 420 -22.59 21.13 -41.40
C VAL A 420 -23.31 22.47 -41.12
N THR A 421 -23.21 23.35 -42.09
CA THR A 421 -24.03 24.52 -42.27
C THR A 421 -25.32 24.13 -43.01
N GLY A 422 -26.42 24.77 -42.68
CA GLY A 422 -27.55 24.87 -43.63
C GLY A 422 -28.92 24.95 -42.97
N ASP A 423 -29.47 26.15 -43.05
CA ASP A 423 -30.86 26.64 -42.97
C ASP A 423 -31.61 26.52 -41.67
#